data_8f5a949b73351242a38ebe67a6e9a54a
#
_entry.id   8f5a949b73351242a38ebe67a6e9a54a
#
_cell.length_a   1.000
_cell.length_b   1.000
_cell.length_c   1.000
_cell.angle_alpha   90.00
_cell.angle_beta   90.00
_cell.angle_gamma   90.00
#
_symmetry.space_group_name_H-M   'P 1'
#
loop_
_entity.id
_entity.type
_entity.pdbx_description
1 polymer ?
#
loop_
_entity_poly.entity_id
_entity_poly.type
_entity_poly.pdbx_seq_one_letter_code
_entity_poly.pdbx_strand_id
1 'polypeptide(L)'
;NGKPFYDGLKFHRVIEDFMIQGGDPRGNGTGGPGYKFADEEVPYKFEGPGILAMANAGANTNGSQFFITHVETPWLNGKHTIFGKVVTGQDVVDAVKQGDEIKSVKVIRQGADAEGFTATQDEWNKYAEEATRKAVAAKEAKYAKKIAEVEAKFPGYTKTVDGIYYKTTKEGSGDKCGKGKHVAVDYKGYLVDGTVFDQSKGRGPLEFNTAAGQMIPGFDIMVQDMKKGE
;
A
#
# COMPACT_ATOMS: atom_id res chain seq x y z
N ASN A 1 26.97 -9.77 -9.67
CA ASN A 1 28.19 -10.05 -8.87
C ASN A 1 28.57 -11.52 -8.83
N GLY A 2 27.81 -12.46 -9.46
CA GLY A 2 28.13 -13.89 -9.54
C GLY A 2 28.10 -14.67 -8.23
N LYS A 3 27.75 -14.04 -7.11
CA LYS A 3 27.58 -14.71 -5.82
C LYS A 3 26.11 -15.00 -5.56
N PRO A 4 25.76 -16.20 -5.08
CA PRO A 4 24.41 -16.50 -4.62
C PRO A 4 24.00 -15.52 -3.52
N PHE A 5 22.82 -14.91 -3.66
CA PHE A 5 22.35 -13.92 -2.68
C PHE A 5 21.67 -14.58 -1.47
N TYR A 6 20.91 -15.65 -1.70
CA TYR A 6 20.09 -16.29 -0.68
C TYR A 6 20.81 -17.39 0.11
N ASP A 7 21.92 -17.88 -0.39
CA ASP A 7 22.68 -18.96 0.25
C ASP A 7 23.24 -18.48 1.60
N GLY A 8 23.00 -19.24 2.65
CA GLY A 8 23.37 -18.91 4.02
C GLY A 8 22.42 -17.94 4.75
N LEU A 9 21.39 -17.42 4.08
CA LEU A 9 20.37 -16.62 4.76
C LEU A 9 19.44 -17.50 5.59
N LYS A 10 18.82 -16.91 6.62
CA LYS A 10 17.96 -17.63 7.55
C LYS A 10 16.50 -17.33 7.34
N PHE A 11 15.64 -18.27 7.69
CA PHE A 11 14.25 -18.01 7.96
C PHE A 11 14.16 -17.30 9.32
N HIS A 12 14.27 -15.98 9.29
CA HIS A 12 14.33 -15.15 10.50
C HIS A 12 13.00 -14.99 11.22
N ARG A 13 11.88 -15.33 10.56
CA ARG A 13 10.54 -15.28 11.13
C ARG A 13 9.74 -16.49 10.65
N VAL A 14 9.32 -17.32 11.59
CA VAL A 14 8.44 -18.47 11.35
C VAL A 14 7.27 -18.37 12.31
N ILE A 15 6.06 -18.43 11.79
CA ILE A 15 4.83 -18.42 12.58
C ILE A 15 4.04 -19.65 12.15
N GLU A 16 3.82 -20.55 13.10
CA GLU A 16 3.01 -21.74 12.93
C GLU A 16 1.60 -21.37 12.46
N ASP A 17 1.01 -22.20 11.60
CA ASP A 17 -0.29 -21.94 10.98
C ASP A 17 -0.41 -20.60 10.22
N PHE A 18 0.71 -20.04 9.82
CA PHE A 18 0.72 -18.82 9.00
C PHE A 18 1.75 -18.90 7.87
N MET A 19 3.05 -18.71 8.13
CA MET A 19 4.06 -18.66 7.07
C MET A 19 5.49 -18.79 7.62
N ILE A 20 6.44 -19.09 6.73
CA ILE A 20 7.87 -18.91 6.92
C ILE A 20 8.36 -17.72 6.12
N GLN A 21 9.22 -16.86 6.70
CA GLN A 21 9.76 -15.67 6.04
C GLN A 21 11.28 -15.68 6.09
N GLY A 22 11.89 -15.47 4.93
CA GLY A 22 13.33 -15.44 4.72
C GLY A 22 13.76 -14.33 3.76
N GLY A 23 15.02 -14.39 3.27
CA GLY A 23 15.55 -13.48 2.26
C GLY A 23 16.06 -12.14 2.81
N ASP A 24 16.20 -12.01 4.12
CA ASP A 24 16.79 -10.85 4.78
C ASP A 24 18.30 -11.09 5.02
N PRO A 25 19.22 -10.33 4.38
CA PRO A 25 20.65 -10.46 4.61
C PRO A 25 21.10 -10.06 6.03
N ARG A 26 20.28 -9.34 6.80
CA ARG A 26 20.52 -9.00 8.20
C ARG A 26 19.92 -10.02 9.18
N GLY A 27 18.98 -10.83 8.72
CA GLY A 27 18.32 -11.85 9.52
C GLY A 27 17.44 -11.32 10.66
N ASN A 28 16.97 -10.09 10.61
CA ASN A 28 16.16 -9.44 11.65
C ASN A 28 14.90 -8.71 11.12
N GLY A 29 14.57 -8.89 9.84
CA GLY A 29 13.42 -8.28 9.18
C GLY A 29 13.66 -6.89 8.60
N THR A 30 14.85 -6.28 8.80
CA THR A 30 15.13 -4.90 8.38
C THR A 30 16.05 -4.80 7.17
N GLY A 31 16.63 -5.91 6.73
CA GLY A 31 17.55 -5.96 5.62
C GLY A 31 16.86 -6.13 4.27
N GLY A 32 17.65 -5.96 3.21
CA GLY A 32 17.18 -6.09 1.84
C GLY A 32 18.33 -5.98 0.84
N PRO A 33 18.04 -5.98 -0.46
CA PRO A 33 19.04 -6.03 -1.53
C PRO A 33 19.68 -4.66 -1.83
N GLY A 34 19.32 -3.60 -1.08
CA GLY A 34 19.78 -2.24 -1.32
C GLY A 34 18.86 -1.38 -2.20
N TYR A 35 17.76 -1.95 -2.68
CA TYR A 35 16.75 -1.26 -3.48
C TYR A 35 15.34 -1.75 -3.11
N LYS A 36 14.32 -1.02 -3.57
CA LYS A 36 12.91 -1.40 -3.45
C LYS A 36 12.24 -1.34 -4.82
N PHE A 37 11.17 -2.11 -4.99
CA PHE A 37 10.37 -2.10 -6.20
C PHE A 37 8.86 -2.16 -5.90
N ALA A 38 8.07 -1.77 -6.90
CA ALA A 38 6.62 -1.65 -6.78
C ALA A 38 5.94 -3.02 -6.62
N ASP A 39 4.75 -2.98 -6.02
CA ASP A 39 3.86 -4.14 -6.03
C ASP A 39 3.40 -4.43 -7.46
N GLU A 40 3.25 -5.71 -7.77
CA GLU A 40 2.66 -6.17 -9.01
C GLU A 40 1.25 -6.71 -8.74
N GLU A 41 0.29 -6.23 -9.50
CA GLU A 41 -1.08 -6.74 -9.43
C GLU A 41 -1.15 -8.06 -10.22
N VAL A 42 -1.42 -9.15 -9.52
CA VAL A 42 -1.48 -10.49 -10.11
C VAL A 42 -2.86 -11.12 -9.84
N PRO A 43 -3.36 -11.98 -10.73
CA PRO A 43 -4.68 -12.60 -10.61
C PRO A 43 -4.75 -13.69 -9.54
N TYR A 44 -3.66 -13.94 -8.84
CA TYR A 44 -3.54 -14.99 -7.83
C TYR A 44 -3.96 -14.51 -6.46
N LYS A 45 -4.41 -15.45 -5.63
CA LYS A 45 -4.87 -15.19 -4.27
C LYS A 45 -4.21 -16.15 -3.29
N PHE A 46 -4.22 -15.77 -2.02
CA PHE A 46 -3.71 -16.60 -0.92
C PHE A 46 -4.75 -17.65 -0.48
N GLU A 47 -5.06 -18.58 -1.37
CA GLU A 47 -6.16 -19.57 -1.21
C GLU A 47 -5.70 -20.91 -0.60
N GLY A 48 -4.48 -20.98 -0.07
CA GLY A 48 -4.00 -22.23 0.54
C GLY A 48 -2.53 -22.18 0.95
N PRO A 49 -1.98 -23.33 1.36
CA PRO A 49 -0.56 -23.47 1.67
C PRO A 49 0.32 -23.34 0.44
N GLY A 50 1.59 -23.02 0.69
CA GLY A 50 2.65 -23.01 -0.32
C GLY A 50 2.64 -21.80 -1.24
N ILE A 51 1.89 -20.76 -0.97
CA ILE A 51 1.93 -19.53 -1.77
C ILE A 51 3.23 -18.79 -1.44
N LEU A 52 4.02 -18.54 -2.48
CA LEU A 52 5.29 -17.79 -2.41
C LEU A 52 5.04 -16.34 -2.83
N ALA A 53 5.31 -15.41 -1.90
CA ALA A 53 5.04 -13.99 -2.10
C ALA A 53 6.12 -13.09 -1.51
N MET A 54 6.16 -11.84 -1.98
CA MET A 54 7.07 -10.82 -1.46
C MET A 54 6.64 -10.32 -0.09
N ALA A 55 7.54 -10.35 0.87
CA ALA A 55 7.38 -9.61 2.12
C ALA A 55 7.68 -8.12 1.88
N ASN A 56 6.90 -7.24 2.50
CA ASN A 56 7.06 -5.80 2.38
C ASN A 56 6.73 -5.07 3.69
N ALA A 57 7.08 -3.80 3.78
CA ALA A 57 6.78 -2.90 4.90
C ALA A 57 5.68 -1.88 4.52
N GLY A 58 4.77 -2.24 3.65
CA GLY A 58 3.72 -1.44 3.06
C GLY A 58 3.83 -1.40 1.54
N ALA A 59 2.90 -0.72 0.88
CA ALA A 59 2.80 -0.67 -0.57
C ALA A 59 4.12 -0.21 -1.24
N ASN A 60 4.51 -0.91 -2.31
CA ASN A 60 5.69 -0.57 -3.13
C ASN A 60 7.03 -0.61 -2.36
N THR A 61 7.15 -1.49 -1.38
CA THR A 61 8.38 -1.65 -0.59
C THR A 61 8.99 -3.05 -0.69
N ASN A 62 8.70 -3.78 -1.77
CA ASN A 62 9.28 -5.09 -2.03
C ASN A 62 10.81 -5.00 -2.14
N GLY A 63 11.50 -6.03 -1.68
CA GLY A 63 12.95 -6.14 -1.74
C GLY A 63 13.38 -7.60 -2.00
N SER A 64 14.24 -8.15 -1.16
CA SER A 64 14.65 -9.56 -1.25
C SER A 64 13.89 -10.49 -0.30
N GLN A 65 13.14 -9.94 0.66
CA GLN A 65 12.43 -10.78 1.61
C GLN A 65 11.18 -11.40 0.96
N PHE A 66 10.98 -12.67 1.23
CA PHE A 66 9.84 -13.45 0.75
C PHE A 66 9.24 -14.27 1.89
N PHE A 67 8.02 -14.76 1.70
CA PHE A 67 7.41 -15.72 2.59
C PHE A 67 6.70 -16.84 1.81
N ILE A 68 6.52 -17.98 2.48
CA ILE A 68 5.77 -19.13 1.97
C ILE A 68 4.70 -19.47 3.00
N THR A 69 3.44 -19.59 2.59
CA THR A 69 2.32 -19.83 3.49
C THR A 69 2.23 -21.28 3.93
N HIS A 70 1.81 -21.51 5.19
CA HIS A 70 1.41 -22.82 5.73
C HIS A 70 -0.06 -23.12 5.47
N VAL A 71 -0.89 -22.05 5.40
CA VAL A 71 -2.34 -22.15 5.29
C VAL A 71 -2.88 -21.08 4.35
N GLU A 72 -4.16 -21.07 4.10
CA GLU A 72 -4.86 -19.98 3.43
C GLU A 72 -4.76 -18.67 4.24
N THR A 73 -4.43 -17.56 3.57
CA THR A 73 -4.24 -16.25 4.21
C THR A 73 -4.91 -15.12 3.41
N PRO A 74 -6.25 -15.13 3.27
CA PRO A 74 -6.96 -14.23 2.35
C PRO A 74 -6.84 -12.74 2.71
N TRP A 75 -6.52 -12.40 3.94
CA TRP A 75 -6.26 -11.02 4.39
C TRP A 75 -5.01 -10.39 3.79
N LEU A 76 -4.14 -11.19 3.14
CA LEU A 76 -2.94 -10.73 2.42
C LEU A 76 -3.23 -10.40 0.94
N ASN A 77 -4.40 -10.74 0.41
CA ASN A 77 -4.80 -10.44 -0.95
C ASN A 77 -4.71 -8.94 -1.24
N GLY A 78 -4.06 -8.58 -2.36
CA GLY A 78 -3.87 -7.19 -2.78
C GLY A 78 -2.88 -6.38 -1.94
N LYS A 79 -2.15 -7.02 -1.00
CA LYS A 79 -1.14 -6.38 -0.14
C LYS A 79 0.27 -6.90 -0.39
N HIS A 80 0.39 -8.11 -0.91
CA HIS A 80 1.67 -8.77 -1.18
C HIS A 80 1.65 -9.37 -2.59
N THR A 81 2.72 -9.15 -3.34
CA THR A 81 2.87 -9.70 -4.69
C THR A 81 3.17 -11.18 -4.63
N ILE A 82 2.24 -12.00 -5.14
CA ILE A 82 2.44 -13.44 -5.31
C ILE A 82 3.28 -13.66 -6.58
N PHE A 83 4.36 -14.42 -6.49
CA PHE A 83 5.21 -14.72 -7.63
C PHE A 83 5.50 -16.22 -7.83
N GLY A 84 4.94 -17.07 -6.97
CA GLY A 84 5.12 -18.51 -7.10
C GLY A 84 4.24 -19.33 -6.17
N LYS A 85 4.37 -20.64 -6.31
CA LYS A 85 3.71 -21.63 -5.46
C LYS A 85 4.62 -22.85 -5.30
N VAL A 86 4.61 -23.45 -4.12
CA VAL A 86 5.28 -24.73 -3.86
C VAL A 86 4.64 -25.82 -4.72
N VAL A 87 5.46 -26.52 -5.48
CA VAL A 87 5.02 -27.65 -6.34
C VAL A 87 5.18 -28.97 -5.58
N THR A 88 6.28 -29.10 -4.85
CA THR A 88 6.58 -30.28 -4.01
C THR A 88 7.33 -29.84 -2.77
N GLY A 89 7.23 -30.56 -1.66
CA GLY A 89 7.94 -30.28 -0.42
C GLY A 89 7.20 -29.31 0.52
N GLN A 90 5.88 -29.27 0.49
CA GLN A 90 5.12 -28.48 1.47
C GLN A 90 5.38 -28.98 2.90
N ASP A 91 5.54 -30.27 3.09
CA ASP A 91 5.93 -30.91 4.36
C ASP A 91 7.28 -30.39 4.87
N VAL A 92 8.22 -30.06 3.97
CA VAL A 92 9.49 -29.42 4.33
C VAL A 92 9.26 -27.97 4.76
N VAL A 93 8.41 -27.19 4.03
CA VAL A 93 8.05 -25.84 4.42
C VAL A 93 7.44 -25.80 5.82
N ASP A 94 6.54 -26.75 6.10
CA ASP A 94 5.85 -26.85 7.38
C ASP A 94 6.80 -27.28 8.54
N ALA A 95 7.89 -27.97 8.21
CA ALA A 95 8.91 -28.40 9.17
C ALA A 95 9.99 -27.33 9.47
N VAL A 96 10.11 -26.27 8.68
CA VAL A 96 11.09 -25.19 8.87
C VAL A 96 10.88 -24.49 10.21
N LYS A 97 11.96 -24.28 10.95
CA LYS A 97 11.97 -23.56 12.22
C LYS A 97 12.67 -22.20 12.07
N GLN A 98 12.31 -21.29 12.94
CA GLN A 98 12.96 -20.00 12.99
C GLN A 98 14.47 -20.15 13.27
N GLY A 99 15.27 -19.55 12.40
CA GLY A 99 16.71 -19.62 12.43
C GLY A 99 17.31 -20.67 11.50
N ASP A 100 16.51 -21.55 10.90
CA ASP A 100 16.98 -22.51 9.89
C ASP A 100 17.57 -21.77 8.69
N GLU A 101 18.63 -22.39 8.13
CA GLU A 101 19.43 -21.78 7.06
C GLU A 101 19.03 -22.29 5.68
N ILE A 102 18.93 -21.36 4.73
CA ILE A 102 18.81 -21.65 3.31
C ILE A 102 20.18 -22.08 2.80
N LYS A 103 20.41 -23.38 2.62
CA LYS A 103 21.72 -23.89 2.16
C LYS A 103 22.07 -23.44 0.76
N SER A 104 21.11 -23.49 -0.15
CA SER A 104 21.29 -22.99 -1.52
C SER A 104 19.96 -22.76 -2.21
N VAL A 105 19.91 -21.77 -3.12
CA VAL A 105 18.80 -21.52 -4.03
C VAL A 105 19.29 -21.71 -5.46
N LYS A 106 18.65 -22.62 -6.21
CA LYS A 106 18.94 -22.85 -7.63
C LYS A 106 17.71 -22.49 -8.46
N VAL A 107 17.89 -21.57 -9.40
CA VAL A 107 16.87 -21.23 -10.39
C VAL A 107 17.00 -22.16 -11.57
N ILE A 108 15.99 -22.99 -11.78
CA ILE A 108 15.90 -23.87 -12.97
C ILE A 108 15.03 -23.14 -13.98
N ARG A 109 15.58 -22.81 -15.13
CA ARG A 109 14.88 -22.17 -16.23
C ARG A 109 14.29 -23.25 -17.14
N GLN A 110 13.00 -23.15 -17.43
CA GLN A 110 12.29 -24.11 -18.24
C GLN A 110 11.43 -23.39 -19.27
N GLY A 111 11.62 -23.70 -20.54
CA GLY A 111 10.95 -23.07 -21.68
C GLY A 111 11.72 -21.89 -22.27
N ALA A 112 11.47 -21.60 -23.53
CA ALA A 112 12.23 -20.64 -24.32
C ALA A 112 12.29 -19.23 -23.69
N ASP A 113 11.20 -18.74 -23.14
CA ASP A 113 11.14 -17.43 -22.51
C ASP A 113 12.00 -17.35 -21.25
N ALA A 114 11.95 -18.39 -20.40
CA ALA A 114 12.74 -18.44 -19.18
C ALA A 114 14.25 -18.67 -19.48
N GLU A 115 14.56 -19.45 -20.50
CA GLU A 115 15.95 -19.71 -20.93
C GLU A 115 16.55 -18.46 -21.58
N GLY A 116 15.76 -17.71 -22.36
CA GLY A 116 16.17 -16.44 -22.98
C GLY A 116 16.23 -15.24 -22.05
N PHE A 117 15.64 -15.35 -20.85
CA PHE A 117 15.65 -14.24 -19.89
C PHE A 117 17.06 -13.95 -19.39
N THR A 118 17.47 -12.68 -19.47
CA THR A 118 18.74 -12.21 -18.93
C THR A 118 18.46 -11.23 -17.79
N ALA A 119 19.22 -11.32 -16.72
CA ALA A 119 19.07 -10.45 -15.53
C ALA A 119 20.20 -9.42 -15.50
N THR A 120 20.26 -8.56 -16.52
CA THR A 120 21.20 -7.43 -16.55
C THR A 120 20.63 -6.24 -15.77
N GLN A 121 21.51 -5.32 -15.36
CA GLN A 121 21.07 -4.10 -14.67
C GLN A 121 20.14 -3.25 -15.57
N ASP A 122 20.39 -3.20 -16.87
CA ASP A 122 19.58 -2.42 -17.81
C ASP A 122 18.18 -3.04 -17.98
N GLU A 123 18.09 -4.35 -18.07
CA GLU A 123 16.78 -5.04 -18.10
C GLU A 123 16.04 -4.86 -16.79
N TRP A 124 16.71 -4.97 -15.65
CA TRP A 124 16.13 -4.69 -14.37
C TRP A 124 15.55 -3.27 -14.31
N ASN A 125 16.31 -2.26 -14.72
CA ASN A 125 15.87 -0.87 -14.72
C ASN A 125 14.62 -0.70 -15.59
N LYS A 126 14.61 -1.30 -16.79
CA LYS A 126 13.46 -1.28 -17.71
C LYS A 126 12.20 -1.91 -17.08
N TYR A 127 12.32 -3.08 -16.47
CA TYR A 127 11.19 -3.75 -15.80
C TYR A 127 10.70 -2.98 -14.57
N ALA A 128 11.61 -2.42 -13.77
CA ALA A 128 11.27 -1.60 -12.60
C ALA A 128 10.52 -0.32 -13.00
N GLU A 129 10.93 0.34 -14.08
CA GLU A 129 10.24 1.50 -14.64
C GLU A 129 8.85 1.13 -15.17
N GLU A 130 8.74 0.02 -15.88
CA GLU A 130 7.46 -0.47 -16.40
C GLU A 130 6.49 -0.84 -15.28
N ALA A 131 6.95 -1.56 -14.26
CA ALA A 131 6.15 -1.90 -13.07
C ALA A 131 5.66 -0.64 -12.34
N THR A 132 6.55 0.33 -12.14
CA THR A 132 6.20 1.63 -11.55
C THR A 132 5.14 2.35 -12.36
N ARG A 133 5.30 2.42 -13.69
CA ARG A 133 4.31 3.04 -14.59
C ARG A 133 2.96 2.34 -14.53
N LYS A 134 2.94 1.01 -14.52
CA LYS A 134 1.70 0.22 -14.39
C LYS A 134 1.01 0.47 -13.04
N ALA A 135 1.76 0.49 -11.95
CA ALA A 135 1.22 0.77 -10.61
C ALA A 135 0.63 2.19 -10.51
N VAL A 136 1.31 3.19 -11.08
CA VAL A 136 0.78 4.57 -11.15
C VAL A 136 -0.50 4.63 -11.97
N ALA A 137 -0.51 4.03 -13.17
CA ALA A 137 -1.70 4.01 -14.02
C ALA A 137 -2.90 3.28 -13.38
N ALA A 138 -2.66 2.15 -12.71
CA ALA A 138 -3.71 1.43 -11.97
C ALA A 138 -4.27 2.27 -10.82
N LYS A 139 -3.41 2.98 -10.09
CA LYS A 139 -3.80 3.91 -9.02
C LYS A 139 -4.65 5.06 -9.58
N GLU A 140 -4.22 5.69 -10.66
CA GLU A 140 -4.96 6.77 -11.33
C GLU A 140 -6.32 6.30 -11.84
N ALA A 141 -6.38 5.11 -12.48
CA ALA A 141 -7.65 4.52 -12.93
C ALA A 141 -8.61 4.24 -11.77
N LYS A 142 -8.11 3.76 -10.64
CA LYS A 142 -8.90 3.56 -9.41
C LYS A 142 -9.44 4.87 -8.84
N TYR A 143 -8.62 5.92 -8.84
CA TYR A 143 -9.06 7.25 -8.43
C TYR A 143 -10.02 7.88 -9.44
N ALA A 144 -9.79 7.72 -10.74
CA ALA A 144 -10.69 8.23 -11.78
C ALA A 144 -12.12 7.68 -11.64
N LYS A 145 -12.26 6.38 -11.34
CA LYS A 145 -13.56 5.78 -11.05
C LYS A 145 -14.21 6.39 -9.81
N LYS A 146 -13.46 6.56 -8.73
CA LYS A 146 -14.00 7.19 -7.50
C LYS A 146 -14.35 8.66 -7.72
N ILE A 147 -13.53 9.38 -8.48
CA ILE A 147 -13.82 10.77 -8.86
C ILE A 147 -15.13 10.84 -9.65
N ALA A 148 -15.30 10.00 -10.66
CA ALA A 148 -16.53 9.94 -11.44
C ALA A 148 -17.77 9.61 -10.58
N GLU A 149 -17.65 8.69 -9.62
CA GLU A 149 -18.71 8.37 -8.67
C GLU A 149 -19.07 9.58 -7.78
N VAL A 150 -18.07 10.34 -7.31
CA VAL A 150 -18.27 11.56 -6.51
C VAL A 150 -18.91 12.65 -7.36
N GLU A 151 -18.42 12.90 -8.57
CA GLU A 151 -18.97 13.91 -9.49
C GLU A 151 -20.44 13.61 -9.88
N ALA A 152 -20.75 12.34 -10.11
CA ALA A 152 -22.10 11.92 -10.39
C ALA A 152 -23.06 12.08 -9.19
N LYS A 153 -22.55 11.84 -7.98
CA LYS A 153 -23.36 11.94 -6.74
C LYS A 153 -23.52 13.37 -6.26
N PHE A 154 -22.55 14.24 -6.55
CA PHE A 154 -22.54 15.64 -6.09
C PHE A 154 -22.45 16.64 -7.27
N PRO A 155 -23.46 16.70 -8.14
CA PRO A 155 -23.46 17.63 -9.26
C PRO A 155 -23.45 19.08 -8.77
N GLY A 156 -22.71 19.95 -9.46
CA GLY A 156 -22.64 21.38 -9.14
C GLY A 156 -21.70 21.73 -7.98
N TYR A 157 -20.86 20.79 -7.54
CA TYR A 157 -19.76 21.09 -6.64
C TYR A 157 -18.56 21.67 -7.42
N THR A 158 -17.82 22.56 -6.78
CA THR A 158 -16.57 23.13 -7.31
C THR A 158 -15.39 22.27 -6.88
N LYS A 159 -14.50 21.95 -7.82
CA LYS A 159 -13.26 21.20 -7.53
C LYS A 159 -12.10 22.16 -7.31
N THR A 160 -11.37 22.01 -6.21
CA THR A 160 -10.13 22.73 -5.96
C THR A 160 -8.95 22.12 -6.73
N VAL A 161 -7.82 22.82 -6.78
CA VAL A 161 -6.55 22.30 -7.35
C VAL A 161 -6.03 21.08 -6.59
N ASP A 162 -6.35 20.95 -5.31
CA ASP A 162 -5.99 19.82 -4.45
C ASP A 162 -6.94 18.62 -4.58
N GLY A 163 -7.94 18.72 -5.47
CA GLY A 163 -8.91 17.65 -5.73
C GLY A 163 -10.05 17.54 -4.71
N ILE A 164 -10.29 18.58 -3.92
CA ILE A 164 -11.41 18.65 -3.00
C ILE A 164 -12.64 19.19 -3.74
N TYR A 165 -13.79 18.56 -3.55
CA TYR A 165 -15.07 19.03 -4.08
C TYR A 165 -15.87 19.72 -2.98
N TYR A 166 -16.27 20.95 -3.20
CA TYR A 166 -17.02 21.73 -2.22
C TYR A 166 -18.21 22.49 -2.86
N LYS A 167 -19.15 22.85 -2.02
CA LYS A 167 -20.28 23.73 -2.36
C LYS A 167 -20.64 24.54 -1.12
N THR A 168 -20.51 25.85 -1.23
CA THR A 168 -20.98 26.76 -0.17
C THR A 168 -22.50 26.81 -0.20
N THR A 169 -23.13 26.46 0.90
CA THR A 169 -24.61 26.46 1.05
C THR A 169 -25.09 27.67 1.82
N LYS A 170 -24.18 28.35 2.53
CA LYS A 170 -24.45 29.59 3.24
C LYS A 170 -23.20 30.45 3.17
N GLU A 171 -23.34 31.65 2.66
CA GLU A 171 -22.22 32.62 2.59
C GLU A 171 -21.84 33.11 3.99
N GLY A 172 -20.54 33.10 4.26
CA GLY A 172 -19.96 33.72 5.44
C GLY A 172 -19.68 35.20 5.28
N SER A 173 -19.23 35.85 6.33
CA SER A 173 -18.89 37.28 6.35
C SER A 173 -17.44 37.52 6.71
N GLY A 174 -16.87 38.65 6.21
CA GLY A 174 -15.50 39.04 6.46
C GLY A 174 -14.49 38.31 5.57
N ASP A 175 -13.23 38.34 6.00
CA ASP A 175 -12.13 37.70 5.28
C ASP A 175 -12.11 36.20 5.50
N LYS A 176 -11.45 35.47 4.58
CA LYS A 176 -11.16 34.04 4.76
C LYS A 176 -10.34 33.82 6.02
N CYS A 177 -10.56 32.66 6.66
CA CYS A 177 -9.85 32.30 7.87
C CYS A 177 -8.31 32.33 7.71
N GLY A 178 -7.79 31.71 6.68
CA GLY A 178 -6.34 31.63 6.42
C GLY A 178 -5.62 30.66 7.34
N LYS A 179 -4.27 30.68 7.25
CA LYS A 179 -3.36 29.79 8.02
C LYS A 179 -3.07 30.33 9.41
N GLY A 180 -2.80 29.41 10.37
CA GLY A 180 -2.34 29.74 11.72
C GLY A 180 -3.41 30.39 12.57
N LYS A 181 -4.68 30.21 12.28
CA LYS A 181 -5.80 30.77 13.05
C LYS A 181 -6.43 29.69 13.94
N HIS A 182 -6.76 30.07 15.17
CA HIS A 182 -7.60 29.26 16.03
C HIS A 182 -9.06 29.36 15.58
N VAL A 183 -9.69 28.22 15.37
CA VAL A 183 -11.06 28.13 14.84
C VAL A 183 -11.91 27.18 15.67
N ALA A 184 -13.22 27.41 15.67
CA ALA A 184 -14.22 26.53 16.21
C ALA A 184 -15.21 26.21 15.08
N VAL A 185 -15.34 24.94 14.68
CA VAL A 185 -16.09 24.50 13.51
C VAL A 185 -17.09 23.44 13.90
N ASP A 186 -18.35 23.69 13.56
CA ASP A 186 -19.37 22.64 13.57
C ASP A 186 -19.28 21.83 12.28
N TYR A 187 -19.33 20.52 12.42
CA TYR A 187 -19.19 19.62 11.27
C TYR A 187 -20.04 18.36 11.39
N LYS A 188 -20.25 17.73 10.25
CA LYS A 188 -20.78 16.38 10.15
C LYS A 188 -20.14 15.66 8.98
N GLY A 189 -19.40 14.61 9.29
CA GLY A 189 -18.68 13.78 8.32
C GLY A 189 -19.50 12.58 7.87
N TYR A 190 -19.56 12.36 6.55
CA TYR A 190 -20.24 11.22 5.94
C TYR A 190 -19.30 10.43 5.05
N LEU A 191 -19.53 9.13 4.97
CA LEU A 191 -19.02 8.32 3.87
C LEU A 191 -19.87 8.55 2.61
N VAL A 192 -19.35 8.10 1.46
CA VAL A 192 -20.06 8.27 0.18
C VAL A 192 -21.42 7.57 0.16
N ASP A 193 -21.60 6.51 0.94
CA ASP A 193 -22.87 5.80 1.12
C ASP A 193 -23.89 6.55 2.02
N GLY A 194 -23.48 7.67 2.63
CA GLY A 194 -24.29 8.47 3.54
C GLY A 194 -24.13 8.13 5.01
N THR A 195 -23.31 7.13 5.35
CA THR A 195 -23.02 6.76 6.74
C THR A 195 -22.28 7.88 7.44
N VAL A 196 -22.79 8.37 8.56
CA VAL A 196 -22.13 9.37 9.41
C VAL A 196 -21.02 8.69 10.18
N PHE A 197 -19.77 9.14 10.00
CA PHE A 197 -18.64 8.60 10.73
C PHE A 197 -18.19 9.50 11.89
N ASP A 198 -18.47 10.81 11.83
CA ASP A 198 -18.17 11.75 12.92
C ASP A 198 -18.98 13.03 12.80
N GLN A 199 -19.24 13.72 13.94
CA GLN A 199 -19.97 15.00 13.97
C GLN A 199 -19.75 15.75 15.28
N SER A 200 -19.84 17.09 15.25
CA SER A 200 -19.77 17.95 16.42
C SER A 200 -21.06 17.98 17.25
N LYS A 201 -22.19 17.58 16.65
CA LYS A 201 -23.51 17.60 17.31
C LYS A 201 -23.49 16.84 18.64
N GLY A 202 -23.79 17.53 19.74
CA GLY A 202 -23.82 16.98 21.10
C GLY A 202 -22.46 17.00 21.83
N ARG A 203 -21.38 17.44 21.16
CA ARG A 203 -20.03 17.55 21.75
C ARG A 203 -19.49 19.00 21.75
N GLY A 204 -20.14 19.90 21.03
CA GLY A 204 -19.66 21.25 20.78
C GLY A 204 -18.73 21.32 19.54
N PRO A 205 -18.44 22.53 19.05
CA PRO A 205 -17.58 22.74 17.90
C PRO A 205 -16.20 22.12 18.08
N LEU A 206 -15.61 21.67 16.99
CA LEU A 206 -14.23 21.19 16.94
C LEU A 206 -13.29 22.40 16.91
N GLU A 207 -12.43 22.50 17.90
CA GLU A 207 -11.45 23.58 18.02
C GLU A 207 -10.06 23.11 17.61
N PHE A 208 -9.42 23.86 16.71
CA PHE A 208 -8.05 23.56 16.25
C PHE A 208 -7.38 24.80 15.65
N ASN A 209 -6.06 24.71 15.41
CA ASN A 209 -5.31 25.73 14.69
C ASN A 209 -5.12 25.30 13.22
N THR A 210 -5.53 26.15 12.29
CA THR A 210 -5.39 25.90 10.85
C THR A 210 -3.91 25.80 10.44
N ALA A 211 -3.59 24.91 9.49
CA ALA A 211 -2.24 24.61 9.00
C ALA A 211 -1.25 24.08 10.07
N ALA A 212 -1.74 23.60 11.21
CA ALA A 212 -0.92 23.04 12.29
C ALA A 212 -0.77 21.50 12.22
N GLY A 213 -1.29 20.85 11.19
CA GLY A 213 -1.24 19.39 11.03
C GLY A 213 -2.13 18.62 12.04
N GLN A 214 -3.06 19.28 12.71
CA GLN A 214 -3.97 18.69 13.68
C GLN A 214 -5.15 17.96 13.03
N MET A 215 -5.48 18.33 11.78
CA MET A 215 -6.63 17.80 11.03
C MET A 215 -6.19 17.08 9.76
N ILE A 216 -7.11 16.28 9.20
CA ILE A 216 -6.91 15.71 7.87
C ILE A 216 -6.74 16.85 6.84
N PRO A 217 -5.80 16.74 5.89
CA PRO A 217 -5.44 17.85 5.01
C PRO A 217 -6.61 18.49 4.28
N GLY A 218 -7.52 17.70 3.73
CA GLY A 218 -8.69 18.24 3.00
C GLY A 218 -9.62 19.10 3.87
N PHE A 219 -9.84 18.71 5.11
CA PHE A 219 -10.67 19.48 6.04
C PHE A 219 -9.98 20.79 6.45
N ASP A 220 -8.69 20.72 6.78
CA ASP A 220 -7.90 21.90 7.16
C ASP A 220 -7.81 22.93 6.03
N ILE A 221 -7.54 22.50 4.78
CA ILE A 221 -7.49 23.36 3.61
C ILE A 221 -8.84 24.08 3.41
N MET A 222 -9.96 23.35 3.51
CA MET A 222 -11.28 23.95 3.32
C MET A 222 -11.62 24.99 4.40
N VAL A 223 -11.29 24.70 5.66
CA VAL A 223 -11.54 25.67 6.75
C VAL A 223 -10.71 26.94 6.59
N GLN A 224 -9.47 26.85 6.05
CA GLN A 224 -8.68 28.04 5.73
C GLN A 224 -9.34 28.94 4.69
N ASP A 225 -10.12 28.37 3.76
CA ASP A 225 -10.84 29.10 2.72
C ASP A 225 -12.21 29.61 3.16
N MET A 226 -12.76 29.11 4.26
CA MET A 226 -14.06 29.53 4.81
C MET A 226 -14.00 30.90 5.46
N LYS A 227 -15.16 31.55 5.48
CA LYS A 227 -15.42 32.82 6.20
C LYS A 227 -16.21 32.54 7.48
N LYS A 228 -16.27 33.53 8.36
CA LYS A 228 -17.03 33.39 9.59
C LYS A 228 -18.52 33.19 9.30
N GLY A 229 -19.07 32.09 9.83
CA GLY A 229 -20.50 31.72 9.71
C GLY A 229 -20.89 31.05 8.39
N GLU A 230 -19.90 30.72 7.56
CA GLU A 230 -20.07 29.90 6.36
C GLU A 230 -20.41 28.45 6.69
#